data_c28639387eb05fb1e4d32b3021c92051
#
_entry.id   c28639387eb05fb1e4d32b3021c92051
#
_cell.length_a   1.000
_cell.length_b   1.000
_cell.length_c   1.000
_cell.angle_alpha   90.00
_cell.angle_beta   90.00
_cell.angle_gamma   90.00
#
_symmetry.space_group_name_H-M   'P 1'
#
loop_
_entity.id
_entity.type
_entity.pdbx_description
1 polymer ?
#
loop_
_entity_poly.entity_id
_entity_poly.type
_entity_poly.pdbx_seq_one_letter_code
_entity_poly.pdbx_strand_id
1 'polypeptide(L)'
;MPLVLAQQSTRFVYQVTATPDSTNVEKKTELAYLDTDGKKSIFYAENSMKRDSVMERMRATKNFDRTQMQNLRSNMQFTVEKDLTNQSVLYKSRIGRDNYSYSETPVFEWKILPETVKIGEYQTQKAETRFGGRIWHAWFTQEIPLQDGPYKFSGLPGLIVKVQDEKGDYSFDLMQTKKIAEIYQPLNRGQTIALSKTKYVDMEKKIQKDPSLAFAQRTGGGRGPGGNGPAIDPKQMQEFQKRMEAEMKSRNNPIELK
;
A
#
# COMPACT_ATOMS: atom_id res chain seq x y z
N MET A 1 -1.72 -20.52 -36.73
CA MET A 1 -1.58 -20.32 -35.27
C MET A 1 -2.21 -18.97 -34.94
N PRO A 2 -3.19 -18.87 -34.04
CA PRO A 2 -3.69 -17.56 -33.62
C PRO A 2 -2.59 -16.85 -32.87
N LEU A 3 -2.24 -15.63 -33.29
CA LEU A 3 -1.44 -14.69 -32.51
C LEU A 3 -2.21 -14.42 -31.22
N VAL A 4 -1.77 -15.01 -30.12
CA VAL A 4 -2.18 -14.57 -28.79
C VAL A 4 -1.56 -13.18 -28.62
N LEU A 5 -2.35 -12.14 -28.88
CA LEU A 5 -1.99 -10.78 -28.47
C LEU A 5 -1.82 -10.81 -26.96
N ALA A 6 -0.58 -10.75 -26.50
CA ALA A 6 -0.29 -10.63 -25.09
C ALA A 6 -1.07 -9.41 -24.57
N GLN A 7 -1.97 -9.63 -23.62
CA GLN A 7 -2.77 -8.57 -23.01
C GLN A 7 -1.80 -7.61 -22.34
N GLN A 8 -1.66 -6.43 -22.90
CA GLN A 8 -0.69 -5.44 -22.47
C GLN A 8 -1.20 -4.78 -21.19
N SER A 9 -0.50 -4.98 -20.09
CA SER A 9 -0.81 -4.34 -18.80
C SER A 9 -0.36 -2.89 -18.78
N THR A 10 -0.95 -2.10 -17.89
CA THR A 10 -0.64 -0.68 -17.76
C THR A 10 -0.25 -0.37 -16.32
N ARG A 11 0.79 0.43 -16.13
CA ARG A 11 1.20 1.00 -14.84
C ARG A 11 0.90 2.47 -14.80
N PHE A 12 0.16 2.88 -13.78
CA PHE A 12 -0.05 4.26 -13.41
C PHE A 12 0.84 4.59 -12.23
N VAL A 13 1.68 5.59 -12.38
CA VAL A 13 2.64 6.05 -11.36
C VAL A 13 2.02 7.20 -10.60
N TYR A 14 1.77 7.02 -9.31
CA TYR A 14 1.26 8.06 -8.44
C TYR A 14 2.35 8.58 -7.51
N GLN A 15 2.39 9.89 -7.34
CA GLN A 15 3.04 10.50 -6.19
C GLN A 15 2.07 10.48 -5.02
N VAL A 16 2.49 9.89 -3.92
CA VAL A 16 1.71 9.86 -2.69
C VAL A 16 2.35 10.80 -1.69
N THR A 17 1.58 11.79 -1.25
CA THR A 17 1.98 12.70 -0.17
C THR A 17 1.12 12.40 1.05
N ALA A 18 1.75 12.18 2.19
CA ALA A 18 1.06 11.79 3.41
C ALA A 18 1.62 12.50 4.64
N THR A 19 0.76 12.80 5.61
CA THR A 19 1.08 13.23 6.96
C THR A 19 0.71 12.10 7.94
N PRO A 20 1.56 11.06 8.08
CA PRO A 20 1.21 9.87 8.85
C PRO A 20 1.14 10.11 10.36
N ASP A 21 1.73 11.22 10.83
CA ASP A 21 1.76 11.63 12.24
C ASP A 21 0.99 12.93 12.42
N SER A 22 -0.15 12.87 13.12
CA SER A 22 -0.98 14.05 13.41
C SER A 22 -0.30 15.07 14.35
N THR A 23 0.78 14.68 15.02
CA THR A 23 1.55 15.57 15.91
C THR A 23 2.73 16.24 15.19
N ASN A 24 3.05 15.77 13.99
CA ASN A 24 4.12 16.30 13.15
C ASN A 24 3.60 16.56 11.73
N VAL A 25 3.48 17.83 11.37
CA VAL A 25 2.96 18.29 10.06
C VAL A 25 3.90 18.01 8.87
N GLU A 26 5.03 17.34 9.11
CA GLU A 26 5.97 16.98 8.05
C GLU A 26 5.32 16.01 7.06
N LYS A 27 5.21 16.45 5.82
CA LYS A 27 4.69 15.63 4.71
C LYS A 27 5.77 14.70 4.20
N LYS A 28 5.43 13.43 4.07
CA LYS A 28 6.26 12.41 3.43
C LYS A 28 5.76 12.12 2.04
N THR A 29 6.66 12.13 1.08
CA THR A 29 6.32 11.87 -0.33
C THR A 29 7.05 10.62 -0.81
N GLU A 30 6.33 9.75 -1.49
CA GLU A 30 6.88 8.54 -2.13
C GLU A 30 6.10 8.20 -3.40
N LEU A 31 6.70 7.38 -4.27
CA LEU A 31 6.02 6.88 -5.46
C LEU A 31 5.30 5.57 -5.16
N ALA A 32 4.11 5.46 -5.73
CA ALA A 32 3.30 4.25 -5.74
C ALA A 32 2.86 3.89 -7.16
N TYR A 33 2.63 2.62 -7.38
CA TYR A 33 2.21 2.10 -8.65
C TYR A 33 0.83 1.46 -8.54
N LEU A 34 0.00 1.71 -9.55
CA LEU A 34 -1.22 0.98 -9.81
C LEU A 34 -1.00 0.24 -11.13
N ASP A 35 -0.77 -1.07 -11.06
CA ASP A 35 -0.66 -1.94 -12.23
C ASP A 35 -2.01 -2.58 -12.51
N THR A 36 -2.42 -2.64 -13.77
CA THR A 36 -3.69 -3.25 -14.16
C THR A 36 -3.61 -3.94 -15.52
N ASP A 37 -4.40 -5.00 -15.68
CA ASP A 37 -4.72 -5.66 -16.94
C ASP A 37 -6.14 -5.34 -17.46
N GLY A 38 -6.83 -4.40 -16.76
CA GLY A 38 -8.21 -4.01 -17.03
C GLY A 38 -9.26 -4.86 -16.30
N LYS A 39 -8.91 -6.01 -15.74
CA LYS A 39 -9.79 -6.88 -14.93
C LYS A 39 -9.38 -6.88 -13.47
N LYS A 40 -8.08 -6.85 -13.24
CA LYS A 40 -7.47 -6.79 -11.91
C LYS A 40 -6.50 -5.64 -11.85
N SER A 41 -6.30 -5.13 -10.65
CA SER A 41 -5.24 -4.18 -10.40
C SER A 41 -4.58 -4.42 -9.05
N ILE A 42 -3.35 -3.92 -8.92
CA ILE A 42 -2.61 -3.94 -7.67
C ILE A 42 -1.99 -2.57 -7.42
N PHE A 43 -2.24 -2.00 -6.24
CA PHE A 43 -1.64 -0.75 -5.78
C PHE A 43 -0.60 -1.04 -4.70
N TYR A 44 0.61 -0.48 -4.86
CA TYR A 44 1.74 -0.74 -3.97
C TYR A 44 2.80 0.36 -4.05
N ALA A 45 3.66 0.46 -3.03
CA ALA A 45 4.79 1.40 -3.04
C ALA A 45 5.89 0.96 -4.02
N GLU A 46 6.47 1.89 -4.76
CA GLU A 46 7.63 1.64 -5.63
C GLU A 46 8.76 0.93 -4.88
N ASN A 47 9.08 1.41 -3.67
CA ASN A 47 10.13 0.83 -2.85
C ASN A 47 9.85 -0.62 -2.43
N SER A 48 8.59 -1.06 -2.39
CA SER A 48 8.25 -2.47 -2.16
C SER A 48 8.72 -3.34 -3.31
N MET A 49 8.46 -2.94 -4.55
CA MET A 49 8.93 -3.64 -5.76
C MET A 49 10.45 -3.64 -5.86
N LYS A 50 11.10 -2.48 -5.66
CA LYS A 50 12.56 -2.38 -5.66
C LYS A 50 13.19 -3.31 -4.62
N ARG A 51 12.61 -3.38 -3.44
CA ARG A 51 13.06 -4.26 -2.36
C ARG A 51 12.90 -5.74 -2.72
N ASP A 52 11.83 -6.12 -3.41
CA ASP A 52 11.62 -7.48 -3.89
C ASP A 52 12.66 -7.86 -4.93
N SER A 53 12.95 -7.00 -5.91
CA SER A 53 13.98 -7.21 -6.92
C SER A 53 15.38 -7.35 -6.30
N VAL A 54 15.70 -6.55 -5.28
CA VAL A 54 16.98 -6.68 -4.53
C VAL A 54 17.03 -8.02 -3.81
N MET A 55 15.95 -8.45 -3.16
CA MET A 55 15.88 -9.72 -2.46
C MET A 55 16.04 -10.93 -3.41
N GLU A 56 15.41 -10.88 -4.58
CA GLU A 56 15.58 -11.93 -5.61
C GLU A 56 17.02 -12.02 -6.07
N ARG A 57 17.63 -10.87 -6.38
CA ARG A 57 19.06 -10.81 -6.76
C ARG A 57 19.96 -11.36 -5.67
N MET A 58 19.74 -10.98 -4.41
CA MET A 58 20.51 -11.51 -3.27
C MET A 58 20.39 -13.03 -3.15
N ARG A 59 19.19 -13.58 -3.36
CA ARG A 59 18.96 -15.03 -3.35
C ARG A 59 19.68 -15.72 -4.49
N ALA A 60 19.59 -15.17 -5.71
CA ALA A 60 20.22 -15.72 -6.91
C ALA A 60 21.75 -15.71 -6.80
N THR A 61 22.33 -14.62 -6.28
CA THR A 61 23.80 -14.46 -6.16
C THR A 61 24.36 -15.00 -4.85
N LYS A 62 23.50 -15.41 -3.90
CA LYS A 62 23.87 -15.78 -2.52
C LYS A 62 24.66 -14.69 -1.78
N ASN A 63 24.60 -13.45 -2.26
CA ASN A 63 25.26 -12.29 -1.66
C ASN A 63 24.23 -11.45 -0.92
N PHE A 64 24.27 -11.47 0.42
CA PHE A 64 23.29 -10.81 1.31
C PHE A 64 23.80 -9.45 1.81
N ASP A 65 24.12 -8.54 0.90
CA ASP A 65 24.48 -7.17 1.25
C ASP A 65 23.24 -6.36 1.63
N ARG A 66 23.05 -6.16 2.93
CA ARG A 66 21.91 -5.41 3.50
C ARG A 66 21.96 -3.91 3.24
N THR A 67 23.10 -3.36 2.84
CA THR A 67 23.22 -1.90 2.59
C THR A 67 22.32 -1.47 1.44
N GLN A 68 22.10 -2.33 0.44
CA GLN A 68 21.21 -2.09 -0.69
C GLN A 68 19.74 -1.93 -0.29
N MET A 69 19.37 -2.35 0.93
CA MET A 69 18.00 -2.27 1.45
C MET A 69 17.73 -1.00 2.29
N GLN A 70 18.77 -0.27 2.68
CA GLN A 70 18.64 0.83 3.65
C GLN A 70 17.76 1.96 3.13
N ASN A 71 17.87 2.30 1.84
CA ASN A 71 17.14 3.39 1.21
C ASN A 71 15.80 2.96 0.60
N LEU A 72 15.38 1.70 0.78
CA LEU A 72 14.14 1.14 0.24
C LEU A 72 13.03 1.06 1.29
N ARG A 73 13.04 1.95 2.26
CA ARG A 73 11.95 2.08 3.24
C ARG A 73 10.75 2.76 2.57
N SER A 74 9.55 2.33 2.94
CA SER A 74 8.29 2.93 2.52
C SER A 74 7.40 3.16 3.73
N ASN A 75 6.65 4.26 3.72
CA ASN A 75 5.59 4.51 4.70
C ASN A 75 4.35 3.65 4.40
N MET A 76 4.17 3.25 3.14
CA MET A 76 3.10 2.34 2.72
C MET A 76 3.59 0.89 2.82
N GLN A 77 3.30 0.23 3.94
CA GLN A 77 3.66 -1.18 4.19
C GLN A 77 2.51 -2.12 3.85
N PHE A 78 1.75 -1.77 2.83
CA PHE A 78 0.59 -2.53 2.37
C PHE A 78 0.58 -2.66 0.84
N THR A 79 -0.19 -3.61 0.36
CA THR A 79 -0.63 -3.73 -1.03
C THR A 79 -2.15 -3.84 -1.06
N VAL A 80 -2.75 -3.32 -2.11
CA VAL A 80 -4.19 -3.39 -2.36
C VAL A 80 -4.40 -4.05 -3.70
N GLU A 81 -4.90 -5.28 -3.70
CA GLU A 81 -5.30 -5.98 -4.91
C GLU A 81 -6.80 -5.80 -5.12
N LYS A 82 -7.21 -5.46 -6.34
CA LYS A 82 -8.62 -5.25 -6.69
C LYS A 82 -9.01 -6.20 -7.83
N ASP A 83 -10.15 -6.85 -7.68
CA ASP A 83 -10.86 -7.49 -8.77
C ASP A 83 -11.93 -6.50 -9.25
N LEU A 84 -11.70 -5.89 -10.41
CA LEU A 84 -12.57 -4.85 -10.96
C LEU A 84 -13.89 -5.42 -11.47
N THR A 85 -13.94 -6.73 -11.76
CA THR A 85 -15.16 -7.42 -12.19
C THR A 85 -16.12 -7.63 -11.03
N ASN A 86 -15.59 -8.07 -9.89
CA ASN A 86 -16.36 -8.37 -8.68
C ASN A 86 -16.37 -7.21 -7.67
N GLN A 87 -15.70 -6.11 -7.97
CA GLN A 87 -15.53 -4.94 -7.10
C GLN A 87 -14.98 -5.31 -5.72
N SER A 88 -14.20 -6.38 -5.64
CA SER A 88 -13.61 -6.86 -4.39
C SER A 88 -12.18 -6.38 -4.22
N VAL A 89 -11.82 -6.14 -2.97
CA VAL A 89 -10.51 -5.66 -2.55
C VAL A 89 -9.90 -6.66 -1.57
N LEU A 90 -8.66 -7.07 -1.85
CA LEU A 90 -7.83 -7.82 -0.93
C LEU A 90 -6.72 -6.88 -0.43
N TYR A 91 -6.82 -6.46 0.80
CA TYR A 91 -5.81 -5.66 1.48
C TYR A 91 -4.79 -6.58 2.14
N LYS A 92 -3.52 -6.35 1.90
CA LYS A 92 -2.41 -7.08 2.51
C LYS A 92 -1.46 -6.09 3.18
N SER A 93 -1.05 -6.37 4.38
CA SER A 93 -0.07 -5.55 5.09
C SER A 93 0.86 -6.39 5.93
N ARG A 94 1.95 -5.75 6.36
CA ARG A 94 2.87 -6.36 7.30
C ARG A 94 2.84 -5.57 8.61
N ILE A 95 2.58 -6.29 9.70
CA ILE A 95 2.63 -5.72 11.04
C ILE A 95 3.67 -6.49 11.85
N GLY A 96 4.71 -5.81 12.29
CA GLY A 96 5.84 -6.45 12.94
C GLY A 96 6.55 -7.44 12.00
N ARG A 97 6.44 -8.73 12.30
CA ARG A 97 7.07 -9.81 11.51
C ARG A 97 6.09 -10.61 10.66
N ASP A 98 4.80 -10.45 10.87
CA ASP A 98 3.75 -11.25 10.25
C ASP A 98 3.04 -10.49 9.13
N ASN A 99 2.60 -11.25 8.13
CA ASN A 99 1.79 -10.73 7.05
C ASN A 99 0.32 -11.00 7.36
N TYR A 100 -0.52 -10.01 7.14
CA TYR A 100 -1.96 -10.09 7.34
C TYR A 100 -2.71 -9.70 6.09
N SER A 101 -3.89 -10.27 5.91
CA SER A 101 -4.80 -9.87 4.85
C SER A 101 -6.25 -9.86 5.31
N TYR A 102 -7.04 -9.02 4.66
CA TYR A 102 -8.50 -9.10 4.72
C TYR A 102 -9.11 -8.74 3.37
N SER A 103 -10.28 -9.30 3.11
CA SER A 103 -11.07 -8.97 1.93
C SER A 103 -12.24 -8.08 2.33
N GLU A 104 -12.59 -7.15 1.46
CA GLU A 104 -13.77 -6.29 1.59
C GLU A 104 -14.32 -5.91 0.20
N THR A 105 -15.55 -5.43 0.18
CA THR A 105 -16.15 -4.78 -0.99
C THR A 105 -16.49 -3.34 -0.58
N PRO A 106 -15.55 -2.40 -0.75
CA PRO A 106 -15.77 -1.02 -0.35
C PRO A 106 -16.85 -0.40 -1.23
N VAL A 107 -17.80 0.29 -0.60
CA VAL A 107 -18.84 1.05 -1.29
C VAL A 107 -18.46 2.52 -1.23
N PHE A 108 -18.32 3.14 -2.40
CA PHE A 108 -18.08 4.58 -2.53
C PHE A 108 -19.32 5.26 -3.05
N GLU A 109 -19.95 6.07 -2.21
CA GLU A 109 -21.05 6.94 -2.61
C GLU A 109 -20.49 8.24 -3.19
N TRP A 110 -20.07 8.17 -4.46
CA TRP A 110 -19.50 9.31 -5.15
C TRP A 110 -20.57 10.34 -5.52
N LYS A 111 -20.40 11.57 -5.06
CA LYS A 111 -21.13 12.73 -5.54
C LYS A 111 -20.28 13.41 -6.62
N ILE A 112 -20.64 13.22 -7.88
CA ILE A 112 -20.00 13.90 -9.00
C ILE A 112 -20.41 15.36 -9.01
N LEU A 113 -19.44 16.26 -9.08
CA LEU A 113 -19.61 17.70 -9.04
C LEU A 113 -19.44 18.30 -10.46
N PRO A 114 -20.00 19.48 -10.73
CA PRO A 114 -19.88 20.11 -12.05
C PRO A 114 -18.49 20.68 -12.34
N GLU A 115 -17.63 20.81 -11.33
CA GLU A 115 -16.30 21.38 -11.48
C GLU A 115 -15.42 20.48 -12.33
N THR A 116 -14.85 21.08 -13.36
CA THR A 116 -13.87 20.47 -14.24
C THR A 116 -12.57 21.24 -14.17
N VAL A 117 -11.44 20.54 -14.25
CA VAL A 117 -10.10 21.15 -14.27
C VAL A 117 -9.14 20.27 -15.06
N LYS A 118 -8.18 20.89 -15.73
CA LYS A 118 -7.10 20.15 -16.39
C LYS A 118 -6.02 19.80 -15.37
N ILE A 119 -5.74 18.50 -15.20
CA ILE A 119 -4.65 18.00 -14.35
C ILE A 119 -3.67 17.24 -15.24
N GLY A 120 -2.43 17.74 -15.33
CA GLY A 120 -1.47 17.21 -16.29
C GLY A 120 -1.99 17.34 -17.71
N GLU A 121 -2.09 16.23 -18.42
CA GLU A 121 -2.62 16.17 -19.78
C GLU A 121 -4.14 15.91 -19.85
N TYR A 122 -4.78 15.53 -18.74
CA TYR A 122 -6.16 15.03 -18.72
C TYR A 122 -7.17 16.15 -18.38
N GLN A 123 -8.29 16.15 -19.09
CA GLN A 123 -9.50 16.84 -18.63
C GLN A 123 -10.16 16.01 -17.54
N THR A 124 -10.43 16.63 -16.40
CA THR A 124 -10.93 15.93 -15.24
C THR A 124 -12.22 16.56 -14.71
N GLN A 125 -13.05 15.73 -14.07
CA GLN A 125 -14.22 16.16 -13.33
C GLN A 125 -14.02 15.78 -11.87
N LYS A 126 -14.48 16.68 -10.97
CA LYS A 126 -14.39 16.50 -9.53
C LYS A 126 -15.51 15.61 -9.01
N ALA A 127 -15.19 14.78 -8.03
CA ALA A 127 -16.17 14.02 -7.25
C ALA A 127 -15.79 14.04 -5.77
N GLU A 128 -16.76 13.82 -4.90
CA GLU A 128 -16.61 13.78 -3.45
C GLU A 128 -17.20 12.49 -2.89
N THR A 129 -16.57 11.91 -1.87
CA THR A 129 -17.12 10.79 -1.11
C THR A 129 -16.64 10.83 0.34
N ARG A 130 -17.34 10.07 1.20
CA ARG A 130 -16.91 9.79 2.57
C ARG A 130 -16.39 8.37 2.65
N PHE A 131 -15.13 8.22 3.06
CA PHE A 131 -14.53 6.91 3.20
C PHE A 131 -13.49 6.89 4.33
N GLY A 132 -13.50 5.83 5.14
CA GLY A 132 -12.53 5.64 6.22
C GLY A 132 -12.54 6.74 7.28
N GLY A 133 -13.67 7.42 7.50
CA GLY A 133 -13.79 8.54 8.45
C GLY A 133 -13.28 9.89 7.93
N ARG A 134 -12.92 9.98 6.63
CA ARG A 134 -12.48 11.20 5.95
C ARG A 134 -13.43 11.59 4.83
N ILE A 135 -13.44 12.87 4.45
CA ILE A 135 -14.03 13.37 3.21
C ILE A 135 -12.91 13.38 2.17
N TRP A 136 -13.19 12.83 1.00
CA TRP A 136 -12.25 12.72 -0.11
C TRP A 136 -12.76 13.46 -1.34
N HIS A 137 -11.90 14.23 -1.96
CA HIS A 137 -12.09 14.85 -3.25
C HIS A 137 -11.25 14.11 -4.29
N ALA A 138 -11.91 13.60 -5.32
CA ALA A 138 -11.28 12.94 -6.44
C ALA A 138 -11.46 13.73 -7.72
N TRP A 139 -10.48 13.66 -8.61
CA TRP A 139 -10.55 14.14 -9.99
C TRP A 139 -10.32 12.94 -10.90
N PHE A 140 -11.29 12.63 -11.70
CA PHE A 140 -11.25 11.50 -12.62
C PHE A 140 -11.35 11.95 -14.07
N THR A 141 -10.80 11.17 -15.00
CA THR A 141 -10.86 11.41 -16.42
C THR A 141 -11.56 10.27 -17.16
N GLN A 142 -12.46 10.61 -18.08
CA GLN A 142 -13.10 9.64 -18.96
C GLN A 142 -12.23 9.28 -20.18
N GLU A 143 -11.14 10.01 -20.42
CA GLU A 143 -10.17 9.70 -21.49
C GLU A 143 -9.50 8.33 -21.27
N ILE A 144 -9.45 7.86 -20.02
CA ILE A 144 -9.02 6.51 -19.64
C ILE A 144 -10.25 5.79 -19.05
N PRO A 145 -10.92 4.91 -19.84
CA PRO A 145 -12.17 4.26 -19.45
C PRO A 145 -11.91 3.08 -18.47
N LEU A 146 -11.25 3.37 -17.38
CA LEU A 146 -10.90 2.43 -16.32
C LEU A 146 -11.47 2.93 -15.00
N GLN A 147 -12.47 2.24 -14.44
CA GLN A 147 -13.12 2.63 -13.18
C GLN A 147 -12.27 2.29 -11.96
N ASP A 148 -11.04 2.76 -11.94
CA ASP A 148 -10.05 2.44 -10.93
C ASP A 148 -9.29 3.70 -10.46
N GLY A 149 -8.46 3.54 -9.43
CA GLY A 149 -7.66 4.62 -8.85
C GLY A 149 -6.66 4.10 -7.82
N PRO A 150 -5.91 5.00 -7.18
CA PRO A 150 -4.93 4.64 -6.16
C PRO A 150 -5.62 4.08 -4.90
N TYR A 151 -4.87 3.34 -4.10
CA TYR A 151 -5.36 2.71 -2.88
C TYR A 151 -6.58 1.82 -3.17
N LYS A 152 -7.68 1.99 -2.44
CA LYS A 152 -8.95 1.27 -2.62
C LYS A 152 -9.95 2.00 -3.51
N PHE A 153 -9.66 3.26 -3.86
CA PHE A 153 -10.60 4.10 -4.60
C PHE A 153 -10.90 3.55 -5.99
N SER A 154 -12.19 3.50 -6.33
CA SER A 154 -12.71 2.99 -7.60
C SER A 154 -14.16 3.44 -7.81
N GLY A 155 -14.77 3.07 -8.94
CA GLY A 155 -16.20 3.25 -9.20
C GLY A 155 -16.62 4.59 -9.81
N LEU A 156 -15.69 5.51 -10.09
CA LEU A 156 -15.97 6.66 -10.94
C LEU A 156 -15.93 6.27 -12.43
N PRO A 157 -16.63 6.97 -13.33
CA PRO A 157 -16.68 6.63 -14.76
C PRO A 157 -15.39 7.03 -15.48
N GLY A 158 -14.24 6.50 -15.06
CA GLY A 158 -12.92 6.76 -15.57
C GLY A 158 -11.84 6.65 -14.50
N LEU A 159 -10.58 6.83 -14.90
CA LEU A 159 -9.44 6.73 -13.99
C LEU A 159 -9.39 7.93 -13.04
N ILE A 160 -9.19 7.65 -11.77
CA ILE A 160 -8.91 8.69 -10.76
C ILE A 160 -7.47 9.13 -10.92
N VAL A 161 -7.26 10.33 -11.46
CA VAL A 161 -5.91 10.91 -11.68
C VAL A 161 -5.39 11.65 -10.45
N LYS A 162 -6.31 12.10 -9.59
CA LYS A 162 -5.96 12.70 -8.30
C LYS A 162 -7.04 12.36 -7.28
N VAL A 163 -6.63 12.08 -6.06
CA VAL A 163 -7.53 12.02 -4.91
C VAL A 163 -6.80 12.54 -3.67
N GLN A 164 -7.48 13.38 -2.90
CA GLN A 164 -6.95 13.93 -1.66
C GLN A 164 -8.04 14.02 -0.60
N ASP A 165 -7.68 13.91 0.66
CA ASP A 165 -8.62 14.20 1.73
C ASP A 165 -8.76 15.71 1.98
N GLU A 166 -9.91 16.11 2.54
CA GLU A 166 -10.24 17.53 2.78
C GLU A 166 -9.20 18.24 3.64
N LYS A 167 -8.57 17.56 4.58
CA LYS A 167 -7.54 18.14 5.46
C LYS A 167 -6.17 18.27 4.81
N GLY A 168 -5.97 17.62 3.65
CA GLY A 168 -4.67 17.57 2.96
C GLY A 168 -3.64 16.71 3.68
N ASP A 169 -4.08 15.77 4.52
CA ASP A 169 -3.23 14.77 5.17
C ASP A 169 -2.72 13.75 4.16
N TYR A 170 -3.54 13.43 3.16
CA TYR A 170 -3.22 12.48 2.10
C TYR A 170 -3.56 13.03 0.72
N SER A 171 -2.65 12.86 -0.23
CA SER A 171 -2.87 13.12 -1.66
C SER A 171 -2.20 12.04 -2.49
N PHE A 172 -2.91 11.61 -3.53
CA PHE A 172 -2.42 10.69 -4.56
C PHE A 172 -2.56 11.40 -5.90
N ASP A 173 -1.46 11.71 -6.55
CA ASP A 173 -1.41 12.48 -7.77
C ASP A 173 -0.78 11.65 -8.90
N LEU A 174 -1.50 11.42 -10.00
CA LEU A 174 -0.99 10.69 -11.16
C LEU A 174 0.11 11.49 -11.85
N MET A 175 1.29 10.90 -11.96
CA MET A 175 2.47 11.52 -12.54
C MET A 175 2.79 10.98 -13.93
N GLN A 176 2.52 9.70 -14.18
CA GLN A 176 2.92 9.05 -15.42
C GLN A 176 2.11 7.77 -15.67
N THR A 177 1.91 7.47 -16.97
CA THR A 177 1.34 6.19 -17.43
C THR A 177 2.38 5.44 -18.25
N LYS A 178 2.54 4.12 -18.02
CA LYS A 178 3.51 3.26 -18.72
C LYS A 178 2.84 1.95 -19.15
N LYS A 179 3.21 1.44 -20.31
CA LYS A 179 2.92 0.05 -20.67
C LYS A 179 3.93 -0.88 -20.00
N ILE A 180 3.44 -2.00 -19.48
CA ILE A 180 4.23 -3.04 -18.84
C ILE A 180 3.84 -4.40 -19.42
N ALA A 181 4.75 -5.38 -19.33
CA ALA A 181 4.49 -6.71 -19.86
C ALA A 181 3.41 -7.44 -19.01
N GLU A 182 3.53 -7.34 -17.72
CA GLU A 182 2.64 -8.01 -16.76
C GLU A 182 2.51 -7.22 -15.47
N ILE A 183 1.44 -7.50 -14.71
CA ILE A 183 1.18 -6.92 -13.40
C ILE A 183 2.23 -7.43 -12.40
N TYR A 184 2.73 -6.53 -11.54
CA TYR A 184 3.65 -6.91 -10.47
C TYR A 184 3.06 -7.97 -9.53
N GLN A 185 3.86 -8.97 -9.25
CA GLN A 185 3.55 -10.03 -8.29
C GLN A 185 4.46 -9.87 -7.06
N PRO A 186 3.91 -9.43 -5.91
CA PRO A 186 4.72 -9.30 -4.70
C PRO A 186 5.35 -10.62 -4.28
N LEU A 187 6.61 -10.61 -3.88
CA LEU A 187 7.26 -11.80 -3.35
C LEU A 187 6.51 -12.34 -2.12
N ASN A 188 6.20 -13.63 -2.18
CA ASN A 188 5.66 -14.31 -1.00
C ASN A 188 6.75 -14.40 0.09
N ARG A 189 6.56 -13.67 1.18
CA ARG A 189 7.52 -13.57 2.30
C ARG A 189 7.06 -14.35 3.54
N GLY A 190 6.47 -15.49 3.35
CA GLY A 190 5.96 -16.34 4.41
C GLY A 190 4.44 -16.43 4.44
N GLN A 191 3.92 -17.07 5.48
CA GLN A 191 2.48 -17.26 5.63
C GLN A 191 1.77 -15.93 5.86
N THR A 192 0.66 -15.72 5.16
CA THR A 192 -0.25 -14.60 5.38
C THR A 192 -1.44 -15.06 6.22
N ILE A 193 -1.71 -14.35 7.30
CA ILE A 193 -2.82 -14.63 8.21
C ILE A 193 -4.04 -13.86 7.69
N ALA A 194 -5.04 -14.61 7.22
CA ALA A 194 -6.31 -14.02 6.79
C ALA A 194 -7.18 -13.69 8.00
N LEU A 195 -7.67 -12.47 8.07
CA LEU A 195 -8.55 -11.96 9.13
C LEU A 195 -9.82 -11.36 8.52
N SER A 196 -10.87 -11.18 9.33
CA SER A 196 -11.91 -10.22 8.97
C SER A 196 -11.38 -8.80 9.14
N LYS A 197 -11.92 -7.82 8.39
CA LYS A 197 -11.54 -6.40 8.51
C LYS A 197 -11.63 -5.91 9.96
N THR A 198 -12.70 -6.27 10.68
CA THR A 198 -12.90 -5.90 12.08
C THR A 198 -11.76 -6.40 12.97
N LYS A 199 -11.42 -7.70 12.85
CA LYS A 199 -10.31 -8.28 13.64
C LYS A 199 -8.96 -7.64 13.29
N TYR A 200 -8.75 -7.31 12.01
CA TYR A 200 -7.55 -6.63 11.54
C TYR A 200 -7.43 -5.24 12.18
N VAL A 201 -8.48 -4.42 12.13
CA VAL A 201 -8.52 -3.07 12.71
C VAL A 201 -8.36 -3.11 14.23
N ASP A 202 -9.00 -4.06 14.91
CA ASP A 202 -8.85 -4.25 16.37
C ASP A 202 -7.41 -4.60 16.75
N MET A 203 -6.76 -5.44 15.93
CA MET A 203 -5.36 -5.79 16.11
C MET A 203 -4.45 -4.58 15.90
N GLU A 204 -4.64 -3.80 14.83
CA GLU A 204 -3.88 -2.57 14.60
C GLU A 204 -4.01 -1.60 15.77
N LYS A 205 -5.22 -1.38 16.28
CA LYS A 205 -5.47 -0.51 17.44
C LYS A 205 -4.76 -1.00 18.70
N LYS A 206 -4.74 -2.32 18.95
CA LYS A 206 -4.02 -2.91 20.08
C LYS A 206 -2.52 -2.69 19.96
N ILE A 207 -1.95 -2.93 18.78
CA ILE A 207 -0.52 -2.75 18.51
C ILE A 207 -0.12 -1.27 18.55
N GLN A 208 -1.01 -0.37 18.11
CA GLN A 208 -0.76 1.07 18.22
C GLN A 208 -0.71 1.54 19.68
N LYS A 209 -1.54 0.96 20.56
CA LYS A 209 -1.52 1.23 22.00
C LYS A 209 -0.32 0.61 22.70
N ASP A 210 0.04 -0.60 22.30
CA ASP A 210 1.16 -1.36 22.85
C ASP A 210 1.99 -1.98 21.70
N PRO A 211 3.00 -1.25 21.20
CA PRO A 211 3.85 -1.72 20.11
C PRO A 211 4.62 -3.02 20.40
N SER A 212 4.79 -3.37 21.68
CA SER A 212 5.47 -4.61 22.07
C SER A 212 4.72 -5.86 21.59
N LEU A 213 3.39 -5.77 21.42
CA LEU A 213 2.56 -6.86 20.90
C LEU A 213 2.92 -7.28 19.48
N ALA A 214 3.44 -6.37 18.66
CA ALA A 214 3.93 -6.71 17.32
C ALA A 214 5.12 -7.69 17.33
N PHE A 215 5.80 -7.83 18.47
CA PHE A 215 6.95 -8.71 18.66
C PHE A 215 6.61 -9.94 19.48
N ALA A 216 5.60 -9.87 20.34
CA ALA A 216 5.22 -10.94 21.25
C ALA A 216 4.56 -12.15 20.55
N GLN A 217 3.94 -11.94 19.39
CA GLN A 217 3.14 -12.98 18.72
C GLN A 217 3.93 -14.16 18.13
N ARG A 218 5.23 -14.22 18.25
CA ARG A 218 6.05 -15.30 17.71
C ARG A 218 6.61 -16.30 18.73
N THR A 219 5.99 -16.47 19.87
CA THR A 219 6.36 -17.54 20.82
C THR A 219 5.77 -18.91 20.45
N GLY A 220 4.95 -19.01 19.39
CA GLY A 220 4.31 -20.27 18.95
C GLY A 220 4.97 -20.98 17.77
N GLY A 221 6.05 -20.47 17.17
CA GLY A 221 6.68 -21.03 15.98
C GLY A 221 8.18 -21.17 16.15
N GLY A 222 8.61 -22.21 16.82
CA GLY A 222 9.91 -22.87 16.86
C GLY A 222 11.10 -22.20 16.15
N ARG A 223 11.93 -21.47 16.90
CA ARG A 223 13.36 -21.75 16.78
C ARG A 223 13.60 -23.08 17.50
N GLY A 224 13.72 -24.15 16.73
CA GLY A 224 14.26 -25.39 17.27
C GLY A 224 15.63 -25.10 17.93
N PRO A 225 16.04 -25.89 18.94
CA PRO A 225 17.32 -25.74 19.60
C PRO A 225 18.45 -26.14 18.61
N GLY A 226 18.84 -25.20 17.73
CA GLY A 226 19.85 -25.48 16.67
C GLY A 226 20.13 -24.33 15.71
N GLY A 227 19.50 -23.17 15.88
CA GLY A 227 19.76 -22.02 15.03
C GLY A 227 21.06 -21.30 15.44
N ASN A 228 22.20 -21.67 14.84
CA ASN A 228 23.51 -21.02 14.96
C ASN A 228 23.54 -19.62 14.29
N GLY A 229 22.61 -18.73 14.62
CA GLY A 229 22.76 -17.32 14.33
C GLY A 229 23.47 -16.63 15.50
N PRO A 230 24.36 -15.65 15.27
CA PRO A 230 24.99 -14.90 16.35
C PRO A 230 23.90 -14.33 17.26
N ALA A 231 24.07 -14.47 18.57
CA ALA A 231 23.17 -13.87 19.56
C ALA A 231 23.15 -12.36 19.30
N ILE A 232 21.97 -11.80 19.06
CA ILE A 232 21.81 -10.34 18.92
C ILE A 232 22.09 -9.73 20.27
N ASP A 233 23.03 -8.78 20.34
CA ASP A 233 23.33 -8.03 21.54
C ASP A 233 22.03 -7.47 22.15
N PRO A 234 21.77 -7.72 23.45
CA PRO A 234 20.57 -7.21 24.14
C PRO A 234 20.38 -5.71 24.00
N LYS A 235 21.46 -4.91 23.95
CA LYS A 235 21.42 -3.46 23.73
C LYS A 235 20.91 -3.13 22.32
N GLN A 236 21.38 -3.82 21.29
CA GLN A 236 20.92 -3.63 19.93
C GLN A 236 19.44 -4.02 19.78
N MET A 237 19.00 -5.04 20.49
CA MET A 237 17.59 -5.44 20.50
C MET A 237 16.71 -4.37 21.17
N GLN A 238 17.14 -3.79 22.30
CA GLN A 238 16.42 -2.70 22.95
C GLN A 238 16.35 -1.44 22.08
N GLU A 239 17.44 -1.07 21.42
CA GLU A 239 17.44 0.08 20.50
C GLU A 239 16.52 -0.17 19.31
N PHE A 240 16.53 -1.37 18.76
CA PHE A 240 15.62 -1.75 17.69
C PHE A 240 14.16 -1.67 18.14
N GLN A 241 13.83 -2.20 19.33
CA GLN A 241 12.48 -2.11 19.90
C GLN A 241 12.05 -0.64 20.08
N LYS A 242 12.89 0.20 20.68
CA LYS A 242 12.61 1.64 20.87
C LYS A 242 12.35 2.36 19.55
N ARG A 243 13.15 2.07 18.50
CA ARG A 243 12.94 2.65 17.17
C ARG A 243 11.60 2.23 16.57
N MET A 244 11.27 0.95 16.68
CA MET A 244 10.00 0.43 16.15
C MET A 244 8.81 0.99 16.92
N GLU A 245 8.90 1.12 18.23
CA GLU A 245 7.86 1.78 19.03
C GLU A 245 7.65 3.23 18.64
N ALA A 246 8.74 3.99 18.45
CA ALA A 246 8.67 5.37 18.00
C ALA A 246 8.04 5.46 16.59
N GLU A 247 8.44 4.56 15.67
CA GLU A 247 7.87 4.50 14.33
C GLU A 247 6.37 4.15 14.33
N MET A 248 5.94 3.22 15.18
CA MET A 248 4.52 2.87 15.29
C MET A 248 3.70 4.01 15.91
N LYS A 249 4.24 4.69 16.93
CA LYS A 249 3.59 5.86 17.56
C LYS A 249 3.44 7.02 16.57
N SER A 250 4.40 7.21 15.68
CA SER A 250 4.35 8.24 14.63
C SER A 250 3.40 7.93 13.47
N ARG A 251 2.69 6.80 13.51
CA ARG A 251 1.67 6.41 12.51
C ARG A 251 0.25 6.53 13.10
N ASN A 252 -0.02 7.63 13.77
CA ASN A 252 -1.30 7.86 14.45
C ASN A 252 -2.36 8.53 13.58
N ASN A 253 -2.04 8.83 12.31
CA ASN A 253 -2.94 9.42 11.32
C ASN A 253 -3.10 8.51 10.09
N PRO A 254 -3.76 7.33 10.20
CA PRO A 254 -3.92 6.41 9.09
C PRO A 254 -4.87 6.93 8.01
N ILE A 255 -4.82 6.34 6.81
CA ILE A 255 -5.73 6.67 5.69
C ILE A 255 -7.19 6.43 6.11
N GLU A 256 -7.46 5.32 6.77
CA GLU A 256 -8.78 5.00 7.34
C GLU A 256 -8.75 5.22 8.85
N LEU A 257 -9.54 6.20 9.34
CA LEU A 257 -9.64 6.53 10.76
C LEU A 257 -10.58 5.59 11.52
N LYS A 258 -11.44 4.85 10.80
CA LYS A 258 -12.46 3.94 11.36
C LYS A 258 -12.58 2.67 10.53
#